data_91ad2a37a0a6a86c2d9b9fbf5cdd1138
#
_entry.id   91ad2a37a0a6a86c2d9b9fbf5cdd1138
#
_cell.length_a   1.000
_cell.length_b   1.000
_cell.length_c   1.000
_cell.angle_alpha   90.00
_cell.angle_beta   90.00
_cell.angle_gamma   90.00
#
_symmetry.space_group_name_H-M   'P 1'
#
loop_
_entity.id
_entity.type
_entity.pdbx_description
1 polymer ?
#
loop_
_entity_poly.entity_id
_entity_poly.type
_entity_poly.pdbx_seq_one_letter_code
_entity_poly.pdbx_strand_id
1 'polypeptide(L)'
;RYWRFLKLHHFGPRSVVCTGFVFLGKGVELSARRGYGRIIIESWVHIGDACHIRAHEGSILIGTKTVMGRDNTINAYLDISIGAQCIISDSIYMCDFDHRFSDPLIPIRSQGIVKSPVRVGADVWLGTKVSVLRGSQIGQGSVIGANSVVRGLIEPMSVAAGVPAKMIKSRLTVDRKSMEVEAHGESVRRRTRHALNEISGNAASESTPDIN
;
A
#
# COMPACT_ATOMS: atom_id res chain seq x y z
N ARG A 1 14.87 -6.08 -11.39
CA ARG A 1 14.51 -5.89 -9.97
C ARG A 1 15.61 -6.40 -9.03
N TYR A 2 16.10 -7.63 -9.19
CA TYR A 2 17.16 -8.23 -8.40
C TYR A 2 18.45 -7.37 -8.36
N TRP A 3 18.93 -6.90 -9.52
CA TRP A 3 20.12 -6.06 -9.63
C TRP A 3 20.01 -4.73 -8.84
N ARG A 4 18.82 -4.13 -8.77
CA ARG A 4 18.60 -2.90 -7.99
C ARG A 4 18.72 -3.14 -6.50
N PHE A 5 18.21 -4.29 -6.01
CA PHE A 5 18.40 -4.69 -4.61
C PHE A 5 19.88 -4.89 -4.27
N LEU A 6 20.63 -5.62 -5.09
CA LEU A 6 22.08 -5.82 -4.88
C LEU A 6 22.83 -4.50 -4.84
N LYS A 7 22.52 -3.56 -5.74
CA LYS A 7 23.12 -2.23 -5.75
C LYS A 7 22.80 -1.47 -4.46
N LEU A 8 21.58 -1.50 -3.98
CA LEU A 8 21.19 -0.88 -2.72
C LEU A 8 21.92 -1.53 -1.54
N HIS A 9 21.96 -2.85 -1.49
CA HIS A 9 22.54 -3.62 -0.38
C HIS A 9 24.06 -3.40 -0.25
N HIS A 10 24.78 -3.33 -1.37
CA HIS A 10 26.25 -3.18 -1.35
C HIS A 10 26.74 -1.72 -1.38
N PHE A 11 26.01 -0.82 -2.03
CA PHE A 11 26.43 0.56 -2.28
C PHE A 11 25.43 1.60 -1.77
N GLY A 12 24.34 1.17 -1.11
CA GLY A 12 23.33 2.07 -0.58
C GLY A 12 23.79 2.82 0.69
N PRO A 13 23.07 3.88 1.06
CA PRO A 13 23.39 4.63 2.27
C PRO A 13 23.15 3.75 3.51
N ARG A 14 24.04 3.83 4.51
CA ARG A 14 23.93 3.07 5.78
C ARG A 14 22.65 3.36 6.57
N SER A 15 21.96 4.44 6.26
CA SER A 15 20.68 4.84 6.84
C SER A 15 19.48 4.10 6.23
N VAL A 16 19.69 3.34 5.14
CA VAL A 16 18.68 2.46 4.52
C VAL A 16 19.09 1.02 4.75
N VAL A 17 18.30 0.29 5.52
CA VAL A 17 18.58 -1.09 5.93
C VAL A 17 17.51 -2.02 5.35
N CYS A 18 17.94 -3.05 4.63
CA CYS A 18 17.09 -4.15 4.22
C CYS A 18 17.42 -5.38 5.08
N THR A 19 16.44 -5.96 5.79
CA THR A 19 16.66 -7.14 6.64
C THR A 19 16.62 -8.46 5.86
N GLY A 20 16.35 -8.39 4.56
CA GLY A 20 16.33 -9.52 3.65
C GLY A 20 16.12 -9.05 2.22
N PHE A 21 15.68 -9.97 1.36
CA PHE A 21 15.45 -9.65 -0.05
C PHE A 21 14.25 -8.72 -0.25
N VAL A 22 14.43 -7.67 -1.08
CA VAL A 22 13.42 -6.65 -1.40
C VAL A 22 13.33 -6.47 -2.91
N PHE A 23 12.12 -6.39 -3.45
CA PHE A 23 11.88 -6.10 -4.86
C PHE A 23 11.72 -4.59 -5.07
N LEU A 24 12.63 -3.98 -5.83
CA LEU A 24 12.61 -2.54 -6.13
C LEU A 24 12.21 -2.29 -7.58
N GLY A 25 11.20 -1.44 -7.77
CA GLY A 25 10.76 -0.91 -9.05
C GLY A 25 11.78 0.04 -9.69
N LYS A 26 11.46 0.54 -10.88
CA LYS A 26 12.25 1.57 -11.57
C LYS A 26 12.00 2.92 -10.91
N GLY A 27 13.03 3.78 -10.81
CA GLY A 27 12.87 5.13 -10.28
C GLY A 27 12.49 5.20 -8.80
N VAL A 28 12.65 4.11 -8.03
CA VAL A 28 12.44 4.14 -6.58
C VAL A 28 13.54 4.98 -5.93
N GLU A 29 13.13 5.99 -5.16
CA GLU A 29 13.99 6.84 -4.36
C GLU A 29 13.85 6.50 -2.88
N LEU A 30 14.93 6.03 -2.25
CA LEU A 30 15.05 5.80 -0.81
C LEU A 30 16.04 6.82 -0.25
N SER A 31 15.53 7.86 0.41
CA SER A 31 16.33 8.97 0.94
C SER A 31 16.18 9.08 2.45
N ALA A 32 17.25 8.84 3.18
CA ALA A 32 17.30 9.02 4.63
C ALA A 32 18.43 9.99 4.99
N ARG A 33 18.08 11.09 5.67
CA ARG A 33 19.03 12.12 6.05
C ARG A 33 20.10 11.54 6.99
N ARG A 34 21.36 11.64 6.57
CA ARG A 34 22.47 11.08 7.33
C ARG A 34 22.51 11.64 8.76
N GLY A 35 22.57 10.74 9.74
CA GLY A 35 22.60 11.09 11.17
C GLY A 35 21.24 11.41 11.80
N TYR A 36 20.17 11.52 11.00
CA TYR A 36 18.84 11.91 11.48
C TYR A 36 17.73 10.97 11.06
N GLY A 37 17.75 10.49 9.81
CA GLY A 37 16.71 9.65 9.25
C GLY A 37 17.15 8.19 9.09
N ARG A 38 16.20 7.26 9.20
CA ARG A 38 16.41 5.83 8.95
C ARG A 38 15.27 5.21 8.20
N ILE A 39 15.56 4.36 7.22
CA ILE A 39 14.58 3.55 6.51
C ILE A 39 14.92 2.09 6.75
N ILE A 40 13.94 1.31 7.23
CA ILE A 40 14.07 -0.12 7.47
C ILE A 40 13.03 -0.82 6.60
N ILE A 41 13.47 -1.70 5.72
CA ILE A 41 12.62 -2.47 4.83
C ILE A 41 12.84 -3.94 5.13
N GLU A 42 11.78 -4.60 5.56
CA GLU A 42 11.87 -6.01 5.91
C GLU A 42 11.85 -6.92 4.68
N SER A 43 12.05 -8.21 4.91
CA SER A 43 12.17 -9.21 3.84
C SER A 43 10.89 -9.35 3.02
N TRP A 44 11.07 -9.62 1.73
CA TRP A 44 10.00 -9.86 0.76
C TRP A 44 9.05 -8.67 0.51
N VAL A 45 9.46 -7.48 0.90
CA VAL A 45 8.74 -6.25 0.54
C VAL A 45 8.89 -5.99 -0.96
N HIS A 46 7.80 -5.57 -1.58
CA HIS A 46 7.76 -5.20 -2.98
C HIS A 46 7.41 -3.72 -3.12
N ILE A 47 8.32 -2.91 -3.64
CA ILE A 47 8.11 -1.48 -3.88
C ILE A 47 7.99 -1.27 -5.39
N GLY A 48 6.85 -0.75 -5.83
CA GLY A 48 6.54 -0.43 -7.22
C GLY A 48 7.39 0.70 -7.79
N ASP A 49 7.18 1.00 -9.08
CA ASP A 49 7.95 2.01 -9.79
C ASP A 49 7.67 3.43 -9.25
N ALA A 50 8.64 4.33 -9.34
CA ALA A 50 8.54 5.76 -9.02
C ALA A 50 8.06 6.07 -7.59
N CYS A 51 8.30 5.18 -6.63
CA CYS A 51 8.01 5.45 -5.22
C CYS A 51 9.10 6.31 -4.59
N HIS A 52 8.69 7.28 -3.77
CA HIS A 52 9.56 8.20 -3.02
C HIS A 52 9.38 7.98 -1.53
N ILE A 53 10.38 7.41 -0.86
CA ILE A 53 10.37 7.12 0.57
C ILE A 53 11.48 7.94 1.23
N ARG A 54 11.10 8.95 2.02
CA ARG A 54 12.01 9.96 2.55
C ARG A 54 11.90 10.07 4.06
N ALA A 55 12.96 9.68 4.77
CA ALA A 55 13.12 9.93 6.20
C ALA A 55 14.01 11.17 6.40
N HIS A 56 13.38 12.33 6.54
CA HIS A 56 14.09 13.59 6.81
C HIS A 56 14.70 13.57 8.22
N GLU A 57 13.95 13.04 9.17
CA GLU A 57 14.33 12.72 10.54
C GLU A 57 13.59 11.44 10.94
N GLY A 58 13.93 10.85 12.10
CA GLY A 58 13.22 9.69 12.63
C GLY A 58 13.30 8.44 11.75
N SER A 59 12.23 7.64 11.70
CA SER A 59 12.28 6.35 11.03
C SER A 59 11.07 6.04 10.15
N ILE A 60 11.32 5.23 9.12
CA ILE A 60 10.28 4.57 8.32
C ILE A 60 10.54 3.07 8.38
N LEU A 61 9.54 2.30 8.85
CA LEU A 61 9.55 0.84 8.84
C LEU A 61 8.51 0.33 7.85
N ILE A 62 8.91 -0.60 6.99
CA ILE A 62 8.00 -1.32 6.08
C ILE A 62 8.12 -2.80 6.39
N GLY A 63 7.02 -3.37 6.91
CA GLY A 63 6.94 -4.74 7.39
C GLY A 63 6.97 -5.78 6.28
N THR A 64 7.38 -7.00 6.65
CA THR A 64 7.62 -8.12 5.74
C THR A 64 6.43 -8.44 4.82
N LYS A 65 6.72 -8.84 3.58
CA LYS A 65 5.73 -9.22 2.54
C LYS A 65 4.73 -8.11 2.16
N THR A 66 4.96 -6.87 2.56
CA THR A 66 4.14 -5.74 2.12
C THR A 66 4.39 -5.43 0.65
N VAL A 67 3.31 -5.23 -0.10
CA VAL A 67 3.34 -4.89 -1.53
C VAL A 67 2.88 -3.46 -1.71
N MET A 68 3.71 -2.64 -2.34
CA MET A 68 3.42 -1.26 -2.69
C MET A 68 3.33 -1.10 -4.20
N GLY A 69 2.28 -0.47 -4.67
CA GLY A 69 2.08 -0.06 -6.05
C GLY A 69 3.04 1.06 -6.46
N ARG A 70 2.70 1.78 -7.51
CA ARG A 70 3.53 2.83 -8.11
C ARG A 70 3.23 4.21 -7.53
N ASP A 71 4.16 5.15 -7.73
CA ASP A 71 4.01 6.58 -7.45
C ASP A 71 3.63 6.89 -5.99
N ASN A 72 4.02 6.04 -5.04
CA ASN A 72 3.77 6.26 -3.63
C ASN A 72 4.79 7.23 -3.03
N THR A 73 4.32 8.15 -2.19
CA THR A 73 5.16 9.12 -1.47
C THR A 73 4.99 8.97 0.03
N ILE A 74 6.09 8.66 0.73
CA ILE A 74 6.14 8.57 2.19
C ILE A 74 7.19 9.54 2.71
N ASN A 75 6.78 10.48 3.56
CA ASN A 75 7.66 11.50 4.16
C ASN A 75 7.59 11.44 5.68
N ALA A 76 8.71 11.17 6.34
CA ALA A 76 8.82 11.11 7.79
C ALA A 76 9.73 12.18 8.38
N TYR A 77 9.26 12.80 9.45
CA TYR A 77 10.02 13.65 10.36
C TYR A 77 10.04 13.12 11.80
N LEU A 78 9.29 12.08 12.11
CA LEU A 78 9.25 11.45 13.42
C LEU A 78 9.30 9.94 13.30
N ASP A 79 8.16 9.30 12.90
CA ASP A 79 8.10 7.85 12.80
C ASP A 79 6.86 7.38 12.03
N ILE A 80 7.09 6.62 10.97
CA ILE A 80 6.05 5.96 10.17
C ILE A 80 6.31 4.46 10.19
N SER A 81 5.33 3.67 10.63
CA SER A 81 5.41 2.22 10.55
C SER A 81 4.26 1.64 9.73
N ILE A 82 4.60 0.78 8.79
CA ILE A 82 3.68 -0.03 8.00
C ILE A 82 3.92 -1.48 8.39
N GLY A 83 2.86 -2.15 8.84
CA GLY A 83 2.91 -3.54 9.27
C GLY A 83 3.18 -4.52 8.14
N ALA A 84 3.25 -5.81 8.48
CA ALA A 84 3.48 -6.88 7.53
C ALA A 84 2.25 -7.17 6.66
N GLN A 85 2.49 -7.73 5.46
CA GLN A 85 1.44 -8.24 4.56
C GLN A 85 0.42 -7.19 4.09
N CYS A 86 0.78 -5.91 4.13
CA CYS A 86 -0.07 -4.84 3.64
C CYS A 86 -0.11 -4.79 2.12
N ILE A 87 -1.23 -4.31 1.58
CA ILE A 87 -1.40 -3.94 0.16
C ILE A 87 -1.56 -2.43 0.10
N ILE A 88 -0.55 -1.75 -0.39
CA ILE A 88 -0.52 -0.30 -0.58
C ILE A 88 -0.69 -0.05 -2.07
N SER A 89 -1.84 0.43 -2.50
CA SER A 89 -2.13 0.68 -3.92
C SER A 89 -1.28 1.83 -4.50
N ASP A 90 -1.61 2.30 -5.70
CA ASP A 90 -0.86 3.35 -6.37
C ASP A 90 -1.17 4.74 -5.81
N SER A 91 -0.19 5.65 -5.91
CA SER A 91 -0.32 7.09 -5.61
C SER A 91 -0.75 7.41 -4.17
N ILE A 92 -0.32 6.62 -3.20
CA ILE A 92 -0.54 6.89 -1.79
C ILE A 92 0.36 8.04 -1.33
N TYR A 93 -0.21 8.94 -0.53
CA TYR A 93 0.55 9.93 0.20
C TYR A 93 0.50 9.61 1.71
N MET A 94 1.66 9.60 2.38
CA MET A 94 1.75 9.37 3.82
C MET A 94 2.75 10.33 4.44
N CYS A 95 2.33 11.03 5.52
CA CYS A 95 3.22 11.91 6.27
C CYS A 95 2.87 11.94 7.76
N ASP A 96 3.87 12.16 8.59
CA ASP A 96 3.75 12.22 10.06
C ASP A 96 3.93 13.63 10.62
N PHE A 97 3.82 14.65 9.78
CA PHE A 97 3.98 16.06 10.15
C PHE A 97 3.03 16.97 9.39
N ASP A 98 2.76 18.13 9.97
CA ASP A 98 2.11 19.28 9.34
C ASP A 98 2.91 20.55 9.61
N HIS A 99 2.78 21.56 8.76
CA HIS A 99 3.27 22.91 9.08
C HIS A 99 2.37 23.57 10.12
N ARG A 100 2.97 24.32 11.04
CA ARG A 100 2.23 25.21 11.96
C ARG A 100 1.73 26.41 11.18
N PHE A 101 0.51 26.82 11.47
CA PHE A 101 -0.16 27.96 10.81
C PHE A 101 -1.06 28.75 11.75
N SER A 102 -0.88 28.56 13.06
CA SER A 102 -1.77 29.12 14.10
C SER A 102 -1.60 30.64 14.28
N ASP A 103 -0.46 31.20 13.93
CA ASP A 103 -0.20 32.62 14.02
C ASP A 103 -0.37 33.27 12.65
N PRO A 104 -1.41 34.09 12.44
CA PRO A 104 -1.65 34.76 11.14
C PRO A 104 -0.65 35.87 10.81
N LEU A 105 0.13 36.35 11.77
CA LEU A 105 1.12 37.40 11.59
C LEU A 105 2.50 36.86 11.19
N ILE A 106 2.73 35.59 11.36
CA ILE A 106 3.99 34.92 11.03
C ILE A 106 3.82 34.06 9.76
N PRO A 107 4.67 34.20 8.74
CA PRO A 107 4.63 33.31 7.58
C PRO A 107 4.66 31.85 7.98
N ILE A 108 3.81 31.00 7.39
CA ILE A 108 3.70 29.56 7.72
C ILE A 108 5.07 28.88 7.71
N ARG A 109 5.91 29.21 6.73
CA ARG A 109 7.29 28.69 6.61
C ARG A 109 8.13 28.91 7.87
N SER A 110 7.88 30.01 8.59
CA SER A 110 8.67 30.42 9.76
C SER A 110 8.10 29.87 11.08
N GLN A 111 6.93 29.24 11.07
CA GLN A 111 6.29 28.69 12.28
C GLN A 111 6.75 27.26 12.63
N GLY A 112 7.52 26.61 11.74
CA GLY A 112 8.00 25.25 11.96
C GLY A 112 6.92 24.18 11.68
N ILE A 113 7.13 22.98 12.24
CA ILE A 113 6.26 21.83 12.02
C ILE A 113 5.76 21.24 13.33
N VAL A 114 4.65 20.51 13.24
CA VAL A 114 4.14 19.64 14.31
C VAL A 114 4.16 18.20 13.84
N LYS A 115 4.63 17.28 14.67
CA LYS A 115 4.87 15.89 14.34
C LYS A 115 3.99 14.98 15.20
N SER A 116 3.50 13.87 14.63
CA SER A 116 2.82 12.82 15.36
C SER A 116 2.92 11.51 14.55
N PRO A 117 3.28 10.39 15.16
CA PRO A 117 3.60 9.17 14.42
C PRO A 117 2.42 8.64 13.61
N VAL A 118 2.72 7.97 12.50
CA VAL A 118 1.72 7.23 11.71
C VAL A 118 1.95 5.74 11.92
N ARG A 119 0.85 5.02 12.18
CA ARG A 119 0.85 3.58 12.41
C ARG A 119 -0.15 2.91 11.49
N VAL A 120 0.34 2.00 10.64
CA VAL A 120 -0.48 1.13 9.81
C VAL A 120 -0.25 -0.30 10.31
N GLY A 121 -1.31 -0.96 10.79
CA GLY A 121 -1.25 -2.33 11.27
C GLY A 121 -0.90 -3.33 10.17
N ALA A 122 -0.75 -4.60 10.52
CA ALA A 122 -0.56 -5.67 9.55
C ALA A 122 -1.85 -5.97 8.75
N ASP A 123 -1.73 -6.58 7.56
CA ASP A 123 -2.87 -6.99 6.72
C ASP A 123 -3.82 -5.81 6.37
N VAL A 124 -3.28 -4.60 6.19
CA VAL A 124 -4.06 -3.42 5.80
C VAL A 124 -4.03 -3.24 4.29
N TRP A 125 -5.19 -2.95 3.71
CA TRP A 125 -5.29 -2.54 2.31
C TRP A 125 -5.62 -1.04 2.21
N LEU A 126 -4.71 -0.27 1.62
CA LEU A 126 -4.94 1.12 1.23
C LEU A 126 -5.28 1.17 -0.26
N GLY A 127 -6.49 1.61 -0.58
CA GLY A 127 -6.95 1.85 -1.96
C GLY A 127 -6.16 2.99 -2.62
N THR A 128 -6.23 3.08 -3.94
CA THR A 128 -5.46 4.07 -4.70
C THR A 128 -5.74 5.51 -4.27
N LYS A 129 -4.72 6.37 -4.27
CA LYS A 129 -4.79 7.79 -3.90
C LYS A 129 -5.28 8.05 -2.47
N VAL A 130 -5.10 7.11 -1.55
CA VAL A 130 -5.34 7.35 -0.13
C VAL A 130 -4.27 8.28 0.42
N SER A 131 -4.68 9.27 1.22
CA SER A 131 -3.79 10.11 2.00
C SER A 131 -3.86 9.71 3.48
N VAL A 132 -2.71 9.36 4.07
CA VAL A 132 -2.58 9.04 5.50
C VAL A 132 -1.82 10.18 6.17
N LEU A 133 -2.53 10.94 6.99
CA LEU A 133 -1.99 12.17 7.58
C LEU A 133 -1.41 11.92 8.98
N ARG A 134 -0.68 12.91 9.46
CA ARG A 134 -0.06 12.95 10.78
C ARG A 134 -0.98 12.43 11.90
N GLY A 135 -0.43 11.54 12.73
CA GLY A 135 -1.13 10.97 13.90
C GLY A 135 -2.16 9.90 13.57
N SER A 136 -2.25 9.47 12.31
CA SER A 136 -3.17 8.40 11.91
C SER A 136 -2.73 7.05 12.46
N GLN A 137 -3.70 6.26 12.92
CA GLN A 137 -3.54 4.89 13.36
C GLN A 137 -4.56 4.02 12.63
N ILE A 138 -4.11 3.10 11.81
CA ILE A 138 -4.97 2.19 11.06
C ILE A 138 -4.79 0.80 11.65
N GLY A 139 -5.85 0.28 12.25
CA GLY A 139 -5.84 -1.03 12.90
C GLY A 139 -5.63 -2.17 11.91
N GLN A 140 -5.07 -3.27 12.41
CA GLN A 140 -4.79 -4.49 11.65
C GLN A 140 -6.03 -4.97 10.89
N GLY A 141 -5.82 -5.50 9.68
CA GLY A 141 -6.86 -6.09 8.86
C GLY A 141 -7.86 -5.09 8.30
N SER A 142 -7.60 -3.78 8.35
CA SER A 142 -8.51 -2.76 7.83
C SER A 142 -8.34 -2.52 6.34
N VAL A 143 -9.41 -2.03 5.71
CA VAL A 143 -9.45 -1.64 4.30
C VAL A 143 -9.84 -0.16 4.22
N ILE A 144 -9.03 0.63 3.52
CA ILE A 144 -9.29 2.05 3.28
C ILE A 144 -9.65 2.22 1.80
N GLY A 145 -10.85 2.70 1.54
CA GLY A 145 -11.35 2.95 0.18
C GLY A 145 -10.52 3.99 -0.57
N ALA A 146 -10.47 3.87 -1.90
CA ALA A 146 -9.73 4.80 -2.75
C ALA A 146 -10.13 6.27 -2.55
N ASN A 147 -9.20 7.21 -2.77
CA ASN A 147 -9.35 8.66 -2.61
C ASN A 147 -9.75 9.11 -1.19
N SER A 148 -9.55 8.29 -0.18
CA SER A 148 -9.85 8.64 1.22
C SER A 148 -8.72 9.41 1.88
N VAL A 149 -9.07 10.24 2.87
CA VAL A 149 -8.11 10.92 3.73
C VAL A 149 -8.25 10.40 5.15
N VAL A 150 -7.23 9.65 5.61
CA VAL A 150 -7.20 9.12 6.98
C VAL A 150 -6.59 10.15 7.90
N ARG A 151 -7.32 10.46 8.99
CA ARG A 151 -6.88 11.31 10.09
C ARG A 151 -7.43 10.77 11.41
N GLY A 152 -6.55 10.37 12.30
CA GLY A 152 -6.90 9.76 13.58
C GLY A 152 -7.00 8.23 13.51
N LEU A 153 -7.86 7.65 14.34
CA LEU A 153 -7.97 6.20 14.54
C LEU A 153 -8.97 5.57 13.57
N ILE A 154 -8.54 4.49 12.93
CA ILE A 154 -9.40 3.49 12.27
C ILE A 154 -9.24 2.18 13.05
N GLU A 155 -10.34 1.69 13.62
CA GLU A 155 -10.34 0.45 14.41
C GLU A 155 -9.91 -0.76 13.57
N PRO A 156 -9.34 -1.81 14.18
CA PRO A 156 -9.00 -3.05 13.48
C PRO A 156 -10.21 -3.67 12.76
N MET A 157 -9.94 -4.40 11.68
CA MET A 157 -10.96 -5.10 10.89
C MET A 157 -12.06 -4.19 10.35
N SER A 158 -11.76 -2.92 10.10
CA SER A 158 -12.70 -1.93 9.56
C SER A 158 -12.58 -1.79 8.05
N VAL A 159 -13.71 -1.55 7.40
CA VAL A 159 -13.77 -0.95 6.06
C VAL A 159 -14.14 0.51 6.24
N ALA A 160 -13.26 1.43 5.83
CA ALA A 160 -13.45 2.87 5.99
C ALA A 160 -13.21 3.59 4.67
N ALA A 161 -13.93 4.70 4.43
CA ALA A 161 -13.70 5.56 3.26
C ALA A 161 -14.16 7.00 3.52
N GLY A 162 -13.78 7.91 2.62
CA GLY A 162 -14.22 9.31 2.58
C GLY A 162 -13.16 10.30 3.04
N VAL A 163 -13.56 11.59 3.12
CA VAL A 163 -12.71 12.73 3.53
C VAL A 163 -13.44 13.53 4.61
N PRO A 164 -13.09 13.36 5.89
CA PRO A 164 -12.18 12.35 6.43
C PRO A 164 -12.76 10.94 6.36
N ALA A 165 -11.88 9.92 6.32
CA ALA A 165 -12.30 8.53 6.29
C ALA A 165 -13.08 8.16 7.56
N LYS A 166 -14.26 7.55 7.34
CA LYS A 166 -15.15 7.04 8.39
C LYS A 166 -15.36 5.55 8.19
N MET A 167 -15.53 4.81 9.26
CA MET A 167 -15.91 3.40 9.21
C MET A 167 -17.26 3.25 8.50
N ILE A 168 -17.32 2.38 7.51
CA ILE A 168 -18.54 2.00 6.76
C ILE A 168 -19.10 0.70 7.31
N LYS A 169 -18.22 -0.29 7.53
CA LYS A 169 -18.59 -1.59 8.08
C LYS A 169 -17.41 -2.29 8.74
N SER A 170 -17.70 -3.29 9.56
CA SER A 170 -16.69 -4.21 10.09
C SER A 170 -16.48 -5.38 9.11
N ARG A 171 -15.23 -5.82 8.95
CA ARG A 171 -14.89 -7.08 8.24
C ARG A 171 -15.30 -8.33 9.04
N LEU A 172 -15.52 -8.18 10.34
CA LEU A 172 -15.97 -9.27 11.21
C LEU A 172 -17.46 -9.58 11.04
N THR A 173 -18.24 -8.66 10.50
CA THR A 173 -19.65 -8.90 10.17
C THR A 173 -19.70 -9.67 8.85
N VAL A 174 -20.06 -10.95 8.92
CA VAL A 174 -20.27 -11.77 7.73
C VAL A 174 -21.53 -11.25 7.04
N ASP A 175 -21.36 -10.45 5.99
CA ASP A 175 -22.47 -10.03 5.14
C ASP A 175 -22.89 -11.21 4.25
N ARG A 176 -23.90 -11.98 4.69
CA ARG A 176 -24.45 -13.12 3.94
C ARG A 176 -24.76 -12.76 2.48
N LYS A 177 -25.17 -11.52 2.25
CA LYS A 177 -25.54 -11.03 0.93
C LYS A 177 -24.34 -10.90 -0.02
N SER A 178 -23.18 -10.49 0.48
CA SER A 178 -21.94 -10.46 -0.31
C SER A 178 -21.42 -11.86 -0.64
N MET A 179 -21.56 -12.83 0.28
CA MET A 179 -21.19 -14.22 0.00
C MET A 179 -22.09 -14.87 -1.07
N GLU A 180 -23.39 -14.56 -1.09
CA GLU A 180 -24.31 -15.04 -2.13
C GLU A 180 -23.97 -14.47 -3.51
N VAL A 181 -23.59 -13.19 -3.59
CA VAL A 181 -23.15 -12.54 -4.85
C VAL A 181 -21.85 -13.14 -5.37
N GLU A 182 -20.86 -13.39 -4.49
CA GLU A 182 -19.60 -14.01 -4.88
C GLU A 182 -19.79 -15.47 -5.32
N ALA A 183 -20.60 -16.26 -4.60
CA ALA A 183 -20.94 -17.62 -4.97
C ALA A 183 -21.68 -17.68 -6.31
N HIS A 184 -22.60 -16.73 -6.57
CA HIS A 184 -23.28 -16.61 -7.86
C HIS A 184 -22.30 -16.25 -8.99
N GLY A 185 -21.38 -15.29 -8.76
CA GLY A 185 -20.36 -14.90 -9.72
C GLY A 185 -19.41 -16.05 -10.09
N GLU A 186 -18.97 -16.86 -9.12
CA GLU A 186 -18.16 -18.06 -9.37
C GLU A 186 -18.93 -19.13 -10.17
N SER A 187 -20.21 -19.34 -9.86
CA SER A 187 -21.07 -20.25 -10.60
C SER A 187 -21.21 -19.84 -12.07
N VAL A 188 -21.41 -18.54 -12.33
CA VAL A 188 -21.48 -18.00 -13.70
C VAL A 188 -20.16 -18.20 -14.43
N ARG A 189 -19.01 -17.90 -13.80
CA ARG A 189 -17.67 -18.10 -14.40
C ARG A 189 -17.40 -19.56 -14.73
N ARG A 190 -17.81 -20.51 -13.88
CA ARG A 190 -17.67 -21.96 -14.15
C ARG A 190 -18.49 -22.37 -15.37
N ARG A 191 -19.76 -21.92 -15.47
CA ARG A 191 -20.63 -22.21 -16.63
C ARG A 191 -20.06 -21.64 -17.92
N THR A 192 -19.57 -20.40 -17.90
CA THR A 192 -18.96 -19.77 -19.08
C THR A 192 -17.72 -20.52 -19.53
N ARG A 193 -16.86 -20.95 -18.59
CA ARG A 193 -15.65 -21.74 -18.92
C ARG A 193 -16.03 -23.12 -19.51
N HIS A 194 -17.06 -23.78 -18.98
CA HIS A 194 -17.53 -25.05 -19.51
C HIS A 194 -18.07 -24.89 -20.93
N ALA A 195 -18.91 -23.89 -21.19
CA ALA A 195 -19.44 -23.60 -22.52
C ALA A 195 -18.34 -23.24 -23.55
N LEU A 196 -17.30 -22.48 -23.17
CA LEU A 196 -16.18 -22.19 -24.02
C LEU A 196 -15.34 -23.43 -24.38
N ASN A 197 -15.18 -24.36 -23.43
CA ASN A 197 -14.49 -25.63 -23.68
C ASN A 197 -15.29 -26.56 -24.62
N GLU A 198 -16.61 -26.58 -24.51
CA GLU A 198 -17.48 -27.35 -25.43
C GLU A 198 -17.42 -26.81 -26.85
N ILE A 199 -17.42 -25.48 -27.02
CA ILE A 199 -17.30 -24.84 -28.34
C ILE A 199 -15.92 -25.12 -28.97
N SER A 200 -14.85 -25.05 -28.17
CA SER A 200 -13.49 -25.35 -28.67
C SER A 200 -13.28 -26.84 -28.94
N GLY A 201 -13.94 -27.73 -28.21
CA GLY A 201 -13.91 -29.18 -28.43
C GLY A 201 -14.62 -29.59 -29.71
N ASN A 202 -15.78 -28.98 -30.03
CA ASN A 202 -16.50 -29.27 -31.27
C ASN A 202 -15.80 -28.72 -32.53
N ALA A 203 -15.09 -27.59 -32.43
CA ALA A 203 -14.32 -27.03 -33.54
C ALA A 203 -13.12 -27.91 -33.95
N ALA A 204 -12.61 -28.74 -33.02
CA ALA A 204 -11.51 -29.66 -33.31
C ALA A 204 -11.95 -31.01 -33.94
N SER A 205 -13.26 -31.31 -33.89
CA SER A 205 -13.80 -32.56 -34.46
C SER A 205 -14.31 -32.44 -35.92
N GLU A 206 -14.43 -31.22 -36.43
CA GLU A 206 -14.94 -30.96 -37.80
C GLU A 206 -13.87 -30.74 -38.89
N SER A 207 -12.57 -30.88 -38.59
CA SER A 207 -11.48 -30.64 -39.55
C SER A 207 -10.74 -31.90 -39.98
N THR A 208 -11.45 -32.90 -40.51
CA THR A 208 -10.84 -33.92 -41.39
C THR A 208 -11.75 -34.14 -42.59
N PRO A 209 -11.47 -33.49 -43.76
CA PRO A 209 -11.99 -33.99 -45.01
C PRO A 209 -11.10 -35.16 -45.46
N ASP A 210 -11.70 -36.36 -45.54
CA ASP A 210 -11.12 -37.46 -46.35
C ASP A 210 -10.91 -37.05 -47.77
N ILE A 211 -9.64 -37.02 -48.20
CA ILE A 211 -9.27 -36.90 -49.62
C ILE A 211 -8.82 -38.30 -50.01
N ASN A 212 -9.70 -39.00 -50.74
CA ASN A 212 -9.36 -40.07 -51.64
C ASN A 212 -8.90 -39.55 -53.00
#